data_e4ae38dfedcc4eba66888eab350851bf
#
_entry.id   e4ae38dfedcc4eba66888eab350851bf
#
_cell.length_a   1.000
_cell.length_b   1.000
_cell.length_c   1.000
_cell.angle_alpha   90.00
_cell.angle_beta   90.00
_cell.angle_gamma   90.00
#
_symmetry.space_group_name_H-M   'P 1'
#
loop_
_entity.id
_entity.type
_entity.pdbx_description
1 polymer ?
#
loop_
_entity_poly.entity_id
_entity_poly.type
_entity_poly.pdbx_seq_one_letter_code
_entity_poly.pdbx_strand_id
1 'polypeptide(L)'
;MPETPDAPTLDQAALARALSGFHLIGGKLTRPVNGKLFPVVNPATGATVAEAADGDAADVEAAVADAARAQKEWALLPSRRRGALVHQAAQLIRSHVEELARLVALETGKALRTESRVEANNVADIFEFFGGLGGELKGETVPFGPDVLNITVREPLGVVGAIIPWNIPMMLMALKAAPALVAGNSIVVKSAEEAPLAVLRIVELMNRVLPPGVFNILSGQGPECGAPLVAHPLVRKVTFTGSVETGKIISRTAADKLIPVTLELGGKSPMIVFADCDFEKTVQGALTSMRFTRQGQSCTAASRIFVERPIYDRFVAEMAQRVNAMVMGDPLDEKTDIGTIISPAQYEKVQGFIAEGKNTAGAEGRACARMPEDPALRKGLFIQPHIFTGLDKNSRLVREEIFGPVTVVFPFDDAEAVLRDSNDTEFGLAASVWTNNLKIALRFAHRIEAGLVQVNQNLVVQPNLSYGGVKNSGLGKEASLESMLEHFTHKKTIMVNMA
;
A
#
# COMPACT_ATOMS: atom_id res chain seq x y z
N MET A 1 -2.29 36.95 5.55
CA MET A 1 -2.27 36.23 4.26
C MET A 1 -3.58 36.51 3.58
N PRO A 2 -3.63 36.86 2.31
CA PRO A 2 -4.91 37.05 1.63
C PRO A 2 -5.64 35.71 1.57
N GLU A 3 -6.93 35.74 1.89
CA GLU A 3 -7.86 34.63 1.73
C GLU A 3 -7.84 34.19 0.28
N THR A 4 -7.48 32.93 0.04
CA THR A 4 -7.64 32.30 -1.27
C THR A 4 -9.13 32.25 -1.58
N PRO A 5 -9.58 32.63 -2.79
CA PRO A 5 -10.98 32.52 -3.16
C PRO A 5 -11.40 31.06 -3.05
N ASP A 6 -12.59 30.83 -2.50
CA ASP A 6 -13.24 29.54 -2.38
C ASP A 6 -13.11 28.77 -3.71
N ALA A 7 -12.29 27.71 -3.71
CA ALA A 7 -12.28 26.79 -4.83
C ALA A 7 -13.70 26.23 -4.99
N PRO A 8 -14.22 26.09 -6.20
CA PRO A 8 -15.56 25.56 -6.40
C PRO A 8 -15.66 24.21 -5.67
N THR A 9 -16.68 24.07 -4.82
CA THR A 9 -16.95 22.82 -4.10
C THR A 9 -17.10 21.70 -5.12
N LEU A 10 -16.05 20.89 -5.27
CA LEU A 10 -16.06 19.71 -6.14
C LEU A 10 -17.18 18.80 -5.67
N ASP A 11 -18.21 18.60 -6.48
CA ASP A 11 -19.25 17.62 -6.20
C ASP A 11 -18.68 16.20 -6.36
N GLN A 12 -18.13 15.67 -5.25
CA GLN A 12 -17.56 14.31 -5.23
C GLN A 12 -18.58 13.25 -5.61
N ALA A 13 -19.85 13.48 -5.30
CA ALA A 13 -20.92 12.56 -5.68
C ALA A 13 -21.14 12.58 -7.19
N ALA A 14 -21.05 13.74 -7.84
CA ALA A 14 -21.09 13.85 -9.30
C ALA A 14 -19.89 13.16 -9.95
N LEU A 15 -18.70 13.33 -9.41
CA LEU A 15 -17.49 12.65 -9.91
C LEU A 15 -17.59 11.12 -9.74
N ALA A 16 -17.99 10.64 -8.58
CA ALA A 16 -18.19 9.21 -8.33
C ALA A 16 -19.22 8.61 -9.31
N ARG A 17 -20.33 9.33 -9.56
CA ARG A 17 -21.31 8.92 -10.57
C ARG A 17 -20.77 8.92 -11.99
N ALA A 18 -19.89 9.88 -12.35
CA ALA A 18 -19.27 9.94 -13.69
C ALA A 18 -18.34 8.78 -13.97
N LEU A 19 -17.71 8.21 -12.92
CA LEU A 19 -16.83 7.03 -13.00
C LEU A 19 -17.59 5.71 -12.84
N SER A 20 -18.88 5.76 -12.52
CA SER A 20 -19.69 4.60 -12.16
C SER A 20 -19.84 3.60 -13.30
N GLY A 21 -19.48 2.35 -13.01
CA GLY A 21 -19.66 1.19 -13.89
C GLY A 21 -18.68 1.11 -15.05
N PHE A 22 -17.49 1.73 -14.93
CA PHE A 22 -16.49 1.70 -15.98
C PHE A 22 -15.18 1.04 -15.53
N HIS A 23 -14.52 0.38 -16.49
CA HIS A 23 -13.10 0.16 -16.57
C HIS A 23 -12.43 1.28 -17.36
N LEU A 24 -11.11 1.31 -17.42
CA LEU A 24 -10.39 2.09 -18.43
C LEU A 24 -9.48 1.16 -19.22
N ILE A 25 -9.85 0.96 -20.50
CA ILE A 25 -9.14 0.07 -21.45
C ILE A 25 -8.84 0.89 -22.71
N GLY A 26 -7.59 0.85 -23.16
CA GLY A 26 -7.19 1.55 -24.38
C GLY A 26 -7.38 3.06 -24.33
N GLY A 27 -7.27 3.67 -23.13
CA GLY A 27 -7.48 5.10 -22.92
C GLY A 27 -8.95 5.53 -22.89
N LYS A 28 -9.90 4.59 -22.84
CA LYS A 28 -11.34 4.86 -22.85
C LYS A 28 -12.05 4.23 -21.67
N LEU A 29 -13.02 4.96 -21.10
CA LEU A 29 -13.96 4.40 -20.15
C LEU A 29 -14.86 3.37 -20.87
N THR A 30 -14.83 2.12 -20.40
CA THR A 30 -15.46 0.96 -21.06
C THR A 30 -16.34 0.24 -20.06
N ARG A 31 -17.56 -0.11 -20.44
CA ARG A 31 -18.46 -0.95 -19.63
C ARG A 31 -17.94 -2.39 -19.59
N PRO A 32 -18.17 -3.16 -18.49
CA PRO A 32 -17.81 -4.57 -18.45
C PRO A 32 -18.55 -5.36 -19.52
N VAL A 33 -17.88 -6.32 -20.14
CA VAL A 33 -18.43 -7.13 -21.24
C VAL A 33 -19.69 -7.89 -20.81
N ASN A 34 -19.70 -8.40 -19.58
CA ASN A 34 -20.83 -9.12 -18.99
C ASN A 34 -21.98 -8.21 -18.52
N GLY A 35 -21.81 -6.88 -18.53
CA GLY A 35 -22.77 -5.88 -18.08
C GLY A 35 -23.00 -5.83 -16.55
N LYS A 36 -22.26 -6.62 -15.76
CA LYS A 36 -22.43 -6.68 -14.30
C LYS A 36 -21.75 -5.51 -13.59
N LEU A 37 -22.37 -5.07 -12.50
CA LEU A 37 -21.89 -4.02 -11.63
C LEU A 37 -22.01 -4.45 -10.16
N PHE A 38 -21.22 -3.84 -9.30
CA PHE A 38 -21.34 -4.00 -7.84
C PHE A 38 -21.29 -2.64 -7.14
N PRO A 39 -21.96 -2.49 -5.98
CA PRO A 39 -22.02 -1.21 -5.28
C PRO A 39 -20.68 -0.83 -4.66
N VAL A 40 -20.30 0.45 -4.77
CA VAL A 40 -19.26 1.08 -3.98
C VAL A 40 -19.93 1.81 -2.82
N VAL A 41 -19.62 1.39 -1.60
CA VAL A 41 -20.31 1.84 -0.39
C VAL A 41 -19.39 2.76 0.42
N ASN A 42 -19.93 3.90 0.87
CA ASN A 42 -19.25 4.72 1.86
C ASN A 42 -19.34 4.02 3.23
N PRO A 43 -18.21 3.55 3.80
CA PRO A 43 -18.23 2.78 5.04
C PRO A 43 -18.58 3.62 6.28
N ALA A 44 -18.62 4.96 6.18
CA ALA A 44 -19.01 5.82 7.29
C ALA A 44 -20.53 5.99 7.42
N THR A 45 -21.27 5.82 6.31
CA THR A 45 -22.73 6.01 6.28
C THR A 45 -23.50 4.76 5.88
N GLY A 46 -22.83 3.78 5.24
CA GLY A 46 -23.44 2.63 4.62
C GLY A 46 -24.20 2.95 3.31
N ALA A 47 -24.06 4.17 2.79
CA ALA A 47 -24.70 4.58 1.54
C ALA A 47 -23.90 4.14 0.32
N THR A 48 -24.57 3.66 -0.74
CA THR A 48 -23.97 3.44 -2.04
C THR A 48 -23.68 4.79 -2.71
N VAL A 49 -22.41 5.02 -3.06
CA VAL A 49 -21.95 6.28 -3.67
C VAL A 49 -21.77 6.18 -5.19
N ALA A 50 -21.54 4.99 -5.69
CA ALA A 50 -21.39 4.64 -7.09
C ALA A 50 -21.57 3.13 -7.29
N GLU A 51 -21.54 2.69 -8.54
CA GLU A 51 -21.35 1.28 -8.88
C GLU A 51 -19.99 1.11 -9.57
N ALA A 52 -19.31 0.00 -9.34
CA ALA A 52 -18.11 -0.37 -10.07
C ALA A 52 -18.41 -1.45 -11.10
N ALA A 53 -17.62 -1.51 -12.15
CA ALA A 53 -17.69 -2.58 -13.14
C ALA A 53 -17.25 -3.91 -12.51
N ASP A 54 -18.04 -4.98 -12.68
CA ASP A 54 -17.71 -6.34 -12.22
C ASP A 54 -17.10 -7.13 -13.38
N GLY A 55 -15.85 -6.81 -13.68
CA GLY A 55 -15.10 -7.39 -14.78
C GLY A 55 -14.77 -8.86 -14.58
N ASP A 56 -14.66 -9.56 -15.69
CA ASP A 56 -14.32 -10.97 -15.75
C ASP A 56 -13.16 -11.26 -16.73
N ALA A 57 -12.97 -12.53 -17.06
CA ALA A 57 -11.92 -12.96 -17.99
C ALA A 57 -11.99 -12.29 -19.37
N ALA A 58 -13.17 -11.89 -19.86
CA ALA A 58 -13.31 -11.22 -21.15
C ALA A 58 -12.79 -9.77 -21.10
N ASP A 59 -13.03 -9.07 -20.00
CA ASP A 59 -12.46 -7.73 -19.78
C ASP A 59 -10.93 -7.79 -19.59
N VAL A 60 -10.44 -8.83 -18.91
CA VAL A 60 -9.00 -9.09 -18.76
C VAL A 60 -8.35 -9.33 -20.11
N GLU A 61 -8.96 -10.19 -20.97
CA GLU A 61 -8.45 -10.44 -22.33
C GLU A 61 -8.35 -9.14 -23.13
N ALA A 62 -9.43 -8.31 -23.12
CA ALA A 62 -9.46 -7.04 -23.82
C ALA A 62 -8.37 -6.07 -23.32
N ALA A 63 -8.21 -5.93 -22.00
CA ALA A 63 -7.22 -5.04 -21.40
C ALA A 63 -5.78 -5.51 -21.65
N VAL A 64 -5.51 -6.82 -21.55
CA VAL A 64 -4.17 -7.37 -21.75
C VAL A 64 -3.77 -7.38 -23.24
N ALA A 65 -4.70 -7.68 -24.14
CA ALA A 65 -4.46 -7.60 -25.58
C ALA A 65 -4.12 -6.17 -26.03
N ASP A 66 -4.89 -5.18 -25.51
CA ASP A 66 -4.61 -3.77 -25.77
C ASP A 66 -3.27 -3.32 -25.18
N ALA A 67 -2.98 -3.70 -23.94
CA ALA A 67 -1.69 -3.44 -23.28
C ALA A 67 -0.51 -4.05 -24.07
N ALA A 68 -0.65 -5.26 -24.56
CA ALA A 68 0.39 -5.94 -25.35
C ALA A 68 0.65 -5.25 -26.70
N ARG A 69 -0.39 -4.70 -27.31
CA ARG A 69 -0.28 -3.90 -28.54
C ARG A 69 0.45 -2.59 -28.27
N ALA A 70 0.01 -1.84 -27.25
CA ALA A 70 0.58 -0.54 -26.89
C ALA A 70 2.04 -0.64 -26.39
N GLN A 71 2.38 -1.72 -25.70
CA GLN A 71 3.71 -1.94 -25.14
C GLN A 71 4.81 -1.96 -26.20
N LYS A 72 4.55 -2.48 -27.39
CA LYS A 72 5.53 -2.57 -28.46
C LYS A 72 6.05 -1.19 -28.88
N GLU A 73 5.16 -0.24 -29.07
CA GLU A 73 5.52 1.14 -29.43
C GLU A 73 6.08 1.90 -28.23
N TRP A 74 5.50 1.69 -27.05
CA TRP A 74 5.98 2.32 -25.81
C TRP A 74 7.43 1.95 -25.48
N ALA A 75 7.80 0.67 -25.65
CA ALA A 75 9.15 0.18 -25.43
C ALA A 75 10.18 0.78 -26.40
N LEU A 76 9.79 1.13 -27.62
CA LEU A 76 10.66 1.76 -28.62
C LEU A 76 10.95 3.23 -28.33
N LEU A 77 10.14 3.90 -27.50
CA LEU A 77 10.45 5.28 -27.08
C LEU A 77 11.74 5.29 -26.25
N PRO A 78 12.61 6.29 -26.45
CA PRO A 78 13.75 6.48 -25.57
C PRO A 78 13.31 6.56 -24.10
N SER A 79 14.05 5.89 -23.21
CA SER A 79 13.67 5.78 -21.79
C SER A 79 13.48 7.15 -21.12
N ARG A 80 14.32 8.14 -21.47
CA ARG A 80 14.15 9.53 -21.00
C ARG A 80 12.84 10.16 -21.46
N ARG A 81 12.34 9.81 -22.66
CA ARG A 81 11.06 10.30 -23.16
C ARG A 81 9.90 9.70 -22.39
N ARG A 82 9.97 8.38 -22.09
CA ARG A 82 8.98 7.72 -21.22
C ARG A 82 8.93 8.36 -19.84
N GLY A 83 10.12 8.55 -19.23
CA GLY A 83 10.22 9.25 -17.94
C GLY A 83 9.60 10.65 -17.96
N ALA A 84 9.87 11.44 -19.01
CA ALA A 84 9.30 12.78 -19.15
C ALA A 84 7.76 12.76 -19.26
N LEU A 85 7.17 11.79 -19.95
CA LEU A 85 5.72 11.64 -20.05
C LEU A 85 5.11 11.22 -18.71
N VAL A 86 5.74 10.30 -17.97
CA VAL A 86 5.31 9.91 -16.62
C VAL A 86 5.38 11.09 -15.66
N HIS A 87 6.45 11.88 -15.71
CA HIS A 87 6.59 13.09 -14.91
C HIS A 87 5.52 14.15 -15.26
N GLN A 88 5.23 14.35 -16.55
CA GLN A 88 4.16 15.26 -16.98
C GLN A 88 2.79 14.78 -16.47
N ALA A 89 2.52 13.48 -16.49
CA ALA A 89 1.29 12.91 -15.94
C ALA A 89 1.20 13.11 -14.42
N ALA A 90 2.34 13.03 -13.70
CA ALA A 90 2.40 13.31 -12.27
C ALA A 90 1.99 14.75 -11.93
N GLN A 91 2.37 15.75 -12.76
CA GLN A 91 1.94 17.14 -12.57
C GLN A 91 0.42 17.27 -12.70
N LEU A 92 -0.20 16.50 -13.58
CA LEU A 92 -1.65 16.48 -13.70
C LEU A 92 -2.31 15.87 -12.45
N ILE A 93 -1.74 14.79 -11.89
CA ILE A 93 -2.19 14.23 -10.61
C ILE A 93 -2.06 15.27 -9.49
N ARG A 94 -0.93 15.98 -9.42
CA ARG A 94 -0.66 17.04 -8.43
C ARG A 94 -1.72 18.12 -8.44
N SER A 95 -2.19 18.54 -9.62
CA SER A 95 -3.26 19.52 -9.76
C SER A 95 -4.66 19.01 -9.34
N HIS A 96 -4.82 17.69 -9.11
CA HIS A 96 -6.08 17.06 -8.71
C HIS A 96 -6.01 16.41 -7.31
N VAL A 97 -5.01 16.77 -6.49
CA VAL A 97 -4.79 16.13 -5.16
C VAL A 97 -6.04 16.19 -4.28
N GLU A 98 -6.70 17.35 -4.18
CA GLU A 98 -7.87 17.49 -3.31
C GLU A 98 -9.08 16.67 -3.83
N GLU A 99 -9.26 16.61 -5.14
CA GLU A 99 -10.27 15.78 -5.79
C GLU A 99 -10.06 14.30 -5.46
N LEU A 100 -8.84 13.81 -5.63
CA LEU A 100 -8.46 12.42 -5.37
C LEU A 100 -8.53 12.08 -3.88
N ALA A 101 -8.10 12.99 -3.00
CA ALA A 101 -8.16 12.81 -1.56
C ALA A 101 -9.61 12.64 -1.06
N ARG A 102 -10.53 13.49 -1.56
CA ARG A 102 -11.95 13.38 -1.20
C ARG A 102 -12.60 12.13 -1.77
N LEU A 103 -12.26 11.75 -2.99
CA LEU A 103 -12.79 10.54 -3.62
C LEU A 103 -12.36 9.28 -2.86
N VAL A 104 -11.07 9.16 -2.50
CA VAL A 104 -10.60 8.01 -1.72
C VAL A 104 -11.12 8.02 -0.29
N ALA A 105 -11.32 9.20 0.33
CA ALA A 105 -11.98 9.29 1.64
C ALA A 105 -13.42 8.77 1.59
N LEU A 106 -14.15 9.11 0.53
CA LEU A 106 -15.54 8.72 0.32
C LEU A 106 -15.70 7.20 0.19
N GLU A 107 -14.84 6.53 -0.58
CA GLU A 107 -14.96 5.08 -0.85
C GLU A 107 -14.27 4.21 0.23
N THR A 108 -13.25 4.72 0.92
CA THR A 108 -12.49 3.92 1.91
C THR A 108 -12.77 4.26 3.35
N GLY A 109 -13.41 5.39 3.61
CA GLY A 109 -13.66 5.86 4.97
C GLY A 109 -12.43 6.39 5.71
N LYS A 110 -11.29 6.58 5.04
CA LYS A 110 -10.09 7.20 5.63
C LYS A 110 -10.30 8.69 5.83
N ALA A 111 -9.90 9.21 7.00
CA ALA A 111 -10.01 10.63 7.28
C ALA A 111 -9.22 11.49 6.28
N LEU A 112 -9.89 12.50 5.74
CA LEU A 112 -9.36 13.38 4.69
C LEU A 112 -8.08 14.08 5.15
N ARG A 113 -8.11 14.67 6.35
CA ARG A 113 -7.03 15.48 6.92
C ARG A 113 -5.80 14.65 7.26
N THR A 114 -5.96 13.50 7.89
CA THR A 114 -4.85 12.73 8.46
C THR A 114 -4.28 11.68 7.50
N GLU A 115 -5.08 11.20 6.52
CA GLU A 115 -4.68 10.07 5.67
C GLU A 115 -4.85 10.35 4.17
N SER A 116 -6.03 10.76 3.72
CA SER A 116 -6.34 10.75 2.28
C SER A 116 -5.58 11.80 1.47
N ARG A 117 -5.39 13.02 2.03
CA ARG A 117 -4.55 14.05 1.37
C ARG A 117 -3.09 13.65 1.32
N VAL A 118 -2.58 13.03 2.37
CA VAL A 118 -1.20 12.54 2.41
C VAL A 118 -0.99 11.48 1.32
N GLU A 119 -1.92 10.54 1.19
CA GLU A 119 -1.87 9.52 0.15
C GLU A 119 -1.88 10.13 -1.26
N ALA A 120 -2.80 11.05 -1.53
CA ALA A 120 -2.93 11.70 -2.84
C ALA A 120 -1.67 12.48 -3.24
N ASN A 121 -1.03 13.18 -2.29
CA ASN A 121 0.25 13.86 -2.53
C ASN A 121 1.37 12.85 -2.83
N ASN A 122 1.48 11.77 -2.04
CA ASN A 122 2.50 10.75 -2.23
C ASN A 122 2.41 10.08 -3.60
N VAL A 123 1.22 9.95 -4.17
CA VAL A 123 1.05 9.42 -5.54
C VAL A 123 1.79 10.28 -6.56
N ALA A 124 1.60 11.60 -6.51
CA ALA A 124 2.31 12.51 -7.41
C ALA A 124 3.83 12.43 -7.19
N ASP A 125 4.28 12.43 -5.93
CA ASP A 125 5.71 12.31 -5.58
C ASP A 125 6.34 11.04 -6.16
N ILE A 126 5.64 9.90 -6.09
CA ILE A 126 6.12 8.61 -6.63
C ILE A 126 6.26 8.67 -8.15
N PHE A 127 5.24 9.16 -8.87
CA PHE A 127 5.32 9.28 -10.32
C PHE A 127 6.36 10.31 -10.77
N GLU A 128 6.54 11.42 -10.05
CA GLU A 128 7.60 12.41 -10.30
C GLU A 128 8.98 11.79 -10.13
N PHE A 129 9.21 11.08 -9.02
CA PHE A 129 10.47 10.42 -8.73
C PHE A 129 10.85 9.42 -9.82
N PHE A 130 9.99 8.45 -10.11
CA PHE A 130 10.29 7.45 -11.14
C PHE A 130 10.38 8.08 -12.54
N GLY A 131 9.55 9.08 -12.85
CA GLY A 131 9.66 9.85 -14.09
C GLY A 131 11.05 10.44 -14.30
N GLY A 132 11.69 10.91 -13.22
CA GLY A 132 13.07 11.40 -13.22
C GLY A 132 14.13 10.33 -13.50
N LEU A 133 13.81 9.04 -13.27
CA LEU A 133 14.74 7.93 -13.41
C LEU A 133 14.85 7.35 -14.83
N GLY A 134 14.18 7.93 -15.82
CA GLY A 134 14.26 7.44 -17.21
C GLY A 134 15.68 7.34 -17.80
N GLY A 135 16.62 8.12 -17.27
CA GLY A 135 18.04 8.06 -17.64
C GLY A 135 18.85 6.95 -16.96
N GLU A 136 18.30 6.23 -16.01
CA GLU A 136 19.00 5.24 -15.18
C GLU A 136 18.87 3.78 -15.70
N LEU A 137 18.13 3.58 -16.79
CA LEU A 137 18.06 2.28 -17.47
C LEU A 137 19.33 1.99 -18.26
N LYS A 138 20.45 1.90 -17.54
CA LYS A 138 21.80 1.71 -18.07
C LYS A 138 22.16 0.23 -18.18
N GLY A 139 22.98 -0.10 -19.16
CA GLY A 139 23.71 -1.35 -19.26
C GLY A 139 25.15 -1.22 -18.79
N GLU A 140 25.92 -2.27 -19.00
CA GLU A 140 27.32 -2.38 -18.62
C GLU A 140 28.15 -2.74 -19.85
N THR A 141 29.41 -2.31 -19.90
CA THR A 141 30.41 -2.80 -20.85
C THR A 141 31.37 -3.67 -20.07
N VAL A 142 31.54 -4.94 -20.48
CA VAL A 142 32.44 -5.88 -19.83
C VAL A 142 33.62 -6.15 -20.79
N PRO A 143 34.86 -5.79 -20.40
CA PRO A 143 36.06 -6.04 -21.23
C PRO A 143 36.25 -7.52 -21.50
N PHE A 144 36.45 -7.90 -22.77
CA PHE A 144 36.67 -9.28 -23.15
C PHE A 144 37.97 -9.45 -23.99
N GLY A 145 38.31 -8.44 -24.77
CA GLY A 145 39.50 -8.40 -25.62
C GLY A 145 39.36 -7.28 -26.65
N PRO A 146 40.46 -6.96 -27.41
CA PRO A 146 40.43 -5.80 -28.30
C PRO A 146 39.48 -5.98 -29.50
N ASP A 147 39.20 -7.22 -29.88
CA ASP A 147 38.37 -7.52 -31.04
C ASP A 147 36.93 -7.96 -30.66
N VAL A 148 36.56 -7.83 -29.40
CA VAL A 148 35.21 -8.22 -28.91
C VAL A 148 34.58 -7.08 -28.13
N LEU A 149 33.47 -6.58 -28.65
CA LEU A 149 32.59 -5.68 -27.89
C LEU A 149 31.57 -6.53 -27.11
N ASN A 150 31.58 -6.43 -25.78
CA ASN A 150 30.59 -7.06 -24.91
C ASN A 150 29.86 -6.02 -24.13
N ILE A 151 28.54 -5.93 -24.35
CA ILE A 151 27.65 -4.99 -23.66
C ILE A 151 26.44 -5.70 -23.09
N THR A 152 25.88 -5.16 -22.01
CA THR A 152 24.55 -5.53 -21.57
C THR A 152 23.57 -4.38 -21.81
N VAL A 153 22.34 -4.70 -22.11
CA VAL A 153 21.22 -3.76 -22.21
C VAL A 153 20.09 -4.21 -21.30
N ARG A 154 19.26 -3.27 -20.83
CA ARG A 154 18.05 -3.57 -20.08
C ARG A 154 16.84 -3.45 -21.00
N GLU A 155 16.07 -4.50 -21.08
CA GLU A 155 14.84 -4.56 -21.87
C GLU A 155 13.61 -4.70 -20.95
N PRO A 156 12.45 -4.09 -21.27
CA PRO A 156 11.22 -4.27 -20.51
C PRO A 156 10.74 -5.72 -20.59
N LEU A 157 10.02 -6.16 -19.58
CA LEU A 157 9.45 -7.51 -19.51
C LEU A 157 8.26 -7.69 -20.48
N GLY A 158 7.47 -6.65 -20.70
CA GLY A 158 6.26 -6.68 -21.51
C GLY A 158 5.03 -6.13 -20.79
N VAL A 159 3.95 -6.94 -20.73
CA VAL A 159 2.75 -6.57 -19.96
C VAL A 159 2.92 -6.95 -18.49
N VAL A 160 2.71 -6.01 -17.60
CA VAL A 160 2.69 -6.21 -16.13
C VAL A 160 1.25 -6.30 -15.65
N GLY A 161 0.90 -7.38 -14.96
CA GLY A 161 -0.35 -7.49 -14.19
C GLY A 161 -0.11 -7.00 -12.77
N ALA A 162 -0.88 -6.01 -12.32
CA ALA A 162 -0.82 -5.49 -10.96
C ALA A 162 -2.15 -5.68 -10.24
N ILE A 163 -2.13 -6.23 -9.02
CA ILE A 163 -3.31 -6.37 -8.17
C ILE A 163 -3.04 -5.60 -6.88
N ILE A 164 -3.91 -4.64 -6.57
CA ILE A 164 -3.72 -3.70 -5.48
C ILE A 164 -4.81 -3.82 -4.41
N PRO A 165 -4.49 -3.55 -3.14
CA PRO A 165 -5.44 -3.61 -2.04
C PRO A 165 -6.16 -2.27 -1.86
N TRP A 166 -7.06 -2.25 -0.88
CA TRP A 166 -7.95 -1.13 -0.57
C TRP A 166 -7.43 -0.13 0.49
N ASN A 167 -6.41 -0.47 1.27
CA ASN A 167 -6.02 0.35 2.44
C ASN A 167 -5.30 1.66 2.09
N ILE A 168 -4.43 1.65 1.10
CA ILE A 168 -3.80 2.83 0.46
C ILE A 168 -3.73 2.60 -1.05
N PRO A 169 -4.89 2.49 -1.71
CA PRO A 169 -5.00 1.97 -3.07
C PRO A 169 -4.23 2.81 -4.08
N MET A 170 -4.31 4.13 -3.98
CA MET A 170 -3.65 5.04 -4.93
C MET A 170 -2.13 4.94 -4.84
N MET A 171 -1.58 4.97 -3.62
CA MET A 171 -0.13 4.92 -3.40
C MET A 171 0.44 3.57 -3.83
N LEU A 172 -0.21 2.44 -3.47
CA LEU A 172 0.25 1.10 -3.84
C LEU A 172 0.13 0.84 -5.34
N MET A 173 -0.85 1.44 -6.02
CA MET A 173 -0.87 1.47 -7.48
C MET A 173 0.32 2.22 -8.06
N ALA A 174 0.62 3.41 -7.53
CA ALA A 174 1.72 4.24 -8.02
C ALA A 174 3.08 3.55 -7.89
N LEU A 175 3.34 2.87 -6.74
CA LEU A 175 4.58 2.10 -6.50
C LEU A 175 4.80 0.97 -7.52
N LYS A 176 3.73 0.44 -8.11
CA LYS A 176 3.79 -0.60 -9.13
C LYS A 176 3.82 -0.03 -10.55
N ALA A 177 2.97 0.96 -10.80
CA ALA A 177 2.78 1.51 -12.14
C ALA A 177 3.95 2.41 -12.58
N ALA A 178 4.43 3.30 -11.71
CA ALA A 178 5.47 4.24 -12.08
C ALA A 178 6.76 3.57 -12.56
N PRO A 179 7.38 2.62 -11.81
CA PRO A 179 8.57 1.92 -12.28
C PRO A 179 8.30 1.05 -13.51
N ALA A 180 7.12 0.40 -13.61
CA ALA A 180 6.76 -0.41 -14.77
C ALA A 180 6.72 0.42 -16.05
N LEU A 181 6.06 1.57 -16.02
CA LEU A 181 5.92 2.48 -17.16
C LEU A 181 7.26 3.06 -17.61
N VAL A 182 8.08 3.56 -16.66
CA VAL A 182 9.39 4.14 -16.98
C VAL A 182 10.33 3.08 -17.56
N ALA A 183 10.30 1.86 -17.02
CA ALA A 183 11.06 0.74 -17.54
C ALA A 183 10.67 0.32 -18.98
N GLY A 184 9.50 0.76 -19.48
CA GLY A 184 9.02 0.48 -20.85
C GLY A 184 7.99 -0.64 -20.95
N ASN A 185 7.45 -1.07 -19.80
CA ASN A 185 6.33 -2.01 -19.77
C ASN A 185 5.00 -1.27 -19.95
N SER A 186 3.98 -1.96 -20.43
CA SER A 186 2.59 -1.60 -20.21
C SER A 186 2.08 -2.27 -18.94
N ILE A 187 1.00 -1.74 -18.38
CA ILE A 187 0.44 -2.27 -17.13
C ILE A 187 -1.08 -2.37 -17.18
N VAL A 188 -1.60 -3.48 -16.66
CA VAL A 188 -3.01 -3.70 -16.36
C VAL A 188 -3.16 -3.84 -14.86
N VAL A 189 -3.87 -2.90 -14.24
CA VAL A 189 -4.15 -2.89 -12.81
C VAL A 189 -5.53 -3.48 -12.54
N LYS A 190 -5.64 -4.39 -11.58
CA LYS A 190 -6.91 -4.79 -10.97
C LYS A 190 -7.04 -4.08 -9.62
N SER A 191 -8.01 -3.19 -9.48
CA SER A 191 -8.31 -2.49 -8.22
C SER A 191 -8.90 -3.43 -7.17
N ALA A 192 -8.85 -3.03 -5.90
CA ALA A 192 -9.68 -3.67 -4.87
C ALA A 192 -11.17 -3.39 -5.13
N GLU A 193 -12.00 -4.29 -4.69
CA GLU A 193 -13.46 -4.20 -4.83
C GLU A 193 -14.02 -3.01 -4.03
N GLU A 194 -13.43 -2.73 -2.88
CA GLU A 194 -13.86 -1.67 -1.96
C GLU A 194 -13.36 -0.27 -2.36
N ALA A 195 -12.33 -0.17 -3.23
CA ALA A 195 -11.66 1.10 -3.53
C ALA A 195 -11.32 1.27 -5.03
N PRO A 196 -12.30 1.21 -5.93
CA PRO A 196 -12.04 1.26 -7.37
C PRO A 196 -12.02 2.66 -7.97
N LEU A 197 -12.68 3.67 -7.35
CA LEU A 197 -12.95 4.94 -8.01
C LEU A 197 -11.75 5.88 -8.09
N ALA A 198 -11.04 6.09 -6.97
CA ALA A 198 -9.89 7.00 -6.94
C ALA A 198 -8.75 6.51 -7.84
N VAL A 199 -8.51 5.20 -7.87
CA VAL A 199 -7.49 4.61 -8.75
C VAL A 199 -7.90 4.67 -10.22
N LEU A 200 -9.18 4.45 -10.55
CA LEU A 200 -9.72 4.64 -11.90
C LEU A 200 -9.52 6.08 -12.37
N ARG A 201 -9.80 7.05 -11.49
CA ARG A 201 -9.61 8.48 -11.80
C ARG A 201 -8.17 8.83 -12.07
N ILE A 202 -7.21 8.29 -11.31
CA ILE A 202 -5.79 8.51 -11.57
C ILE A 202 -5.41 7.99 -12.95
N VAL A 203 -5.83 6.77 -13.30
CA VAL A 203 -5.51 6.17 -14.59
C VAL A 203 -6.15 6.96 -15.74
N GLU A 204 -7.36 7.48 -15.56
CA GLU A 204 -8.00 8.37 -16.53
C GLU A 204 -7.20 9.67 -16.73
N LEU A 205 -6.76 10.31 -15.65
CA LEU A 205 -5.93 11.50 -15.71
C LEU A 205 -4.60 11.23 -16.44
N MET A 206 -3.95 10.12 -16.12
CA MET A 206 -2.67 9.75 -16.74
C MET A 206 -2.83 9.44 -18.23
N ASN A 207 -3.93 8.86 -18.68
CA ASN A 207 -4.21 8.59 -20.09
C ASN A 207 -4.45 9.86 -20.93
N ARG A 208 -4.58 11.04 -20.30
CA ARG A 208 -4.55 12.33 -21.03
C ARG A 208 -3.16 12.70 -21.53
N VAL A 209 -2.12 12.05 -20.99
CA VAL A 209 -0.71 12.31 -21.30
C VAL A 209 -0.04 11.07 -21.91
N LEU A 210 -0.31 9.89 -21.35
CA LEU A 210 0.26 8.63 -21.81
C LEU A 210 -0.45 8.12 -23.06
N PRO A 211 0.25 7.40 -23.96
CA PRO A 211 -0.40 6.75 -25.10
C PRO A 211 -1.48 5.75 -24.64
N PRO A 212 -2.61 5.69 -25.37
CA PRO A 212 -3.67 4.74 -25.05
C PRO A 212 -3.17 3.29 -24.98
N GLY A 213 -3.64 2.55 -23.96
CA GLY A 213 -3.30 1.15 -23.75
C GLY A 213 -2.02 0.90 -22.95
N VAL A 214 -1.18 1.91 -22.74
CA VAL A 214 0.04 1.76 -21.92
C VAL A 214 -0.33 1.55 -20.45
N PHE A 215 -1.40 2.18 -19.98
CA PHE A 215 -1.90 2.05 -18.63
C PHE A 215 -3.41 1.77 -18.63
N ASN A 216 -3.80 0.56 -18.24
CA ASN A 216 -5.18 0.10 -18.16
C ASN A 216 -5.56 -0.24 -16.71
N ILE A 217 -6.84 -0.12 -16.36
CA ILE A 217 -7.36 -0.52 -15.04
C ILE A 217 -8.72 -1.19 -15.15
N LEU A 218 -8.86 -2.28 -14.40
CA LEU A 218 -10.06 -3.07 -14.24
C LEU A 218 -10.50 -3.07 -12.77
N SER A 219 -11.80 -3.18 -12.53
CA SER A 219 -12.41 -3.60 -11.26
C SER A 219 -13.11 -4.94 -11.44
N GLY A 220 -13.38 -5.66 -10.36
CA GLY A 220 -14.01 -6.97 -10.38
C GLY A 220 -13.50 -7.85 -9.24
N GLN A 221 -14.15 -9.00 -9.05
CA GLN A 221 -13.80 -9.92 -7.98
C GLN A 221 -12.48 -10.66 -8.23
N GLY A 222 -11.83 -11.08 -7.12
CA GLY A 222 -10.55 -11.76 -7.19
C GLY A 222 -10.53 -12.99 -8.11
N PRO A 223 -11.45 -13.97 -7.93
CA PRO A 223 -11.51 -15.17 -8.76
C PRO A 223 -11.84 -14.90 -10.23
N GLU A 224 -12.77 -13.99 -10.52
CA GLU A 224 -13.32 -13.76 -11.86
C GLU A 224 -12.47 -12.80 -12.70
N CYS A 225 -11.78 -11.85 -12.07
CA CYS A 225 -10.94 -10.84 -12.73
C CYS A 225 -9.45 -10.98 -12.39
N GLY A 226 -9.12 -11.13 -11.11
CA GLY A 226 -7.73 -11.22 -10.64
C GLY A 226 -7.01 -12.49 -11.10
N ALA A 227 -7.60 -13.65 -10.92
CA ALA A 227 -7.00 -14.92 -11.30
C ALA A 227 -6.78 -15.04 -12.82
N PRO A 228 -7.73 -14.68 -13.70
CA PRO A 228 -7.49 -14.58 -15.15
C PRO A 228 -6.33 -13.64 -15.51
N LEU A 229 -6.19 -12.49 -14.84
CA LEU A 229 -5.08 -11.58 -15.09
C LEU A 229 -3.72 -12.23 -14.79
N VAL A 230 -3.59 -12.93 -13.65
CA VAL A 230 -2.38 -13.65 -13.28
C VAL A 230 -2.07 -14.79 -14.26
N ALA A 231 -3.09 -15.53 -14.67
CA ALA A 231 -2.95 -16.68 -15.57
C ALA A 231 -2.73 -16.29 -17.04
N HIS A 232 -3.05 -15.07 -17.44
CA HIS A 232 -3.05 -14.65 -18.84
C HIS A 232 -1.69 -14.84 -19.55
N PRO A 233 -1.63 -15.47 -20.72
CA PRO A 233 -0.35 -15.87 -21.37
C PRO A 233 0.53 -14.68 -21.77
N LEU A 234 -0.05 -13.51 -22.07
CA LEU A 234 0.70 -12.31 -22.45
C LEU A 234 1.20 -11.50 -21.25
N VAL A 235 0.74 -11.78 -20.02
CA VAL A 235 1.28 -11.17 -18.79
C VAL A 235 2.64 -11.79 -18.50
N ARG A 236 3.67 -10.96 -18.38
CA ARG A 236 5.07 -11.33 -18.22
C ARG A 236 5.63 -11.08 -16.82
N LYS A 237 4.89 -10.40 -16.00
CA LYS A 237 5.19 -10.16 -14.58
C LYS A 237 3.90 -9.92 -13.82
N VAL A 238 3.86 -10.37 -12.56
CA VAL A 238 2.80 -10.00 -11.63
C VAL A 238 3.40 -9.25 -10.44
N THR A 239 2.76 -8.16 -10.04
CA THR A 239 3.04 -7.45 -8.80
C THR A 239 1.76 -7.37 -7.97
N PHE A 240 1.83 -7.82 -6.74
CA PHE A 240 0.68 -7.98 -5.85
C PHE A 240 0.94 -7.38 -4.47
N THR A 241 -0.05 -6.71 -3.92
CA THR A 241 -0.10 -6.37 -2.50
C THR A 241 -1.42 -6.85 -1.91
N GLY A 242 -1.36 -7.61 -0.82
CA GLY A 242 -2.55 -8.15 -0.16
C GLY A 242 -2.25 -9.24 0.88
N SER A 243 -3.14 -10.23 1.02
CA SER A 243 -2.98 -11.30 2.01
C SER A 243 -1.90 -12.31 1.63
N VAL A 244 -1.30 -12.93 2.65
CA VAL A 244 -0.30 -14.02 2.49
C VAL A 244 -0.88 -15.18 1.68
N GLU A 245 -2.13 -15.55 1.96
CA GLU A 245 -2.82 -16.65 1.29
C GLU A 245 -2.94 -16.40 -0.22
N THR A 246 -3.46 -15.23 -0.61
CA THR A 246 -3.59 -14.83 -2.01
C THR A 246 -2.22 -14.71 -2.69
N GLY A 247 -1.22 -14.17 -1.99
CA GLY A 247 0.15 -14.09 -2.51
C GLY A 247 0.74 -15.47 -2.85
N LYS A 248 0.49 -16.48 -2.02
CA LYS A 248 0.91 -17.87 -2.27
C LYS A 248 0.19 -18.47 -3.50
N ILE A 249 -1.10 -18.18 -3.70
CA ILE A 249 -1.85 -18.62 -4.89
C ILE A 249 -1.27 -17.99 -6.15
N ILE A 250 -1.07 -16.68 -6.14
CA ILE A 250 -0.47 -15.93 -7.26
C ILE A 250 0.92 -16.45 -7.61
N SER A 251 1.75 -16.71 -6.59
CA SER A 251 3.10 -17.23 -6.78
C SER A 251 3.10 -18.61 -7.46
N ARG A 252 2.18 -19.51 -7.08
CA ARG A 252 2.03 -20.83 -7.74
C ARG A 252 1.63 -20.66 -9.21
N THR A 253 0.61 -19.85 -9.51
CA THR A 253 0.17 -19.60 -10.89
C THR A 253 1.26 -18.97 -11.75
N ALA A 254 2.05 -18.05 -11.19
CA ALA A 254 3.17 -17.42 -11.90
C ALA A 254 4.32 -18.41 -12.16
N ALA A 255 4.56 -19.35 -11.24
CA ALA A 255 5.58 -20.41 -11.40
C ALA A 255 5.28 -21.31 -12.60
N ASP A 256 4.01 -21.65 -12.86
CA ASP A 256 3.61 -22.45 -14.03
C ASP A 256 3.97 -21.77 -15.38
N LYS A 257 4.12 -20.44 -15.36
CA LYS A 257 4.46 -19.59 -16.52
C LYS A 257 5.94 -19.18 -16.52
N LEU A 258 6.72 -19.47 -15.48
CA LEU A 258 8.09 -19.01 -15.25
C LEU A 258 8.22 -17.47 -15.33
N ILE A 259 7.23 -16.73 -14.83
CA ILE A 259 7.27 -15.27 -14.79
C ILE A 259 7.63 -14.76 -13.39
N PRO A 260 8.36 -13.63 -13.28
CA PRO A 260 8.70 -13.04 -11.99
C PRO A 260 7.47 -12.48 -11.27
N VAL A 261 7.49 -12.59 -9.95
CA VAL A 261 6.50 -11.94 -9.06
C VAL A 261 7.18 -10.99 -8.09
N THR A 262 6.47 -9.94 -7.69
CA THR A 262 6.79 -9.13 -6.50
C THR A 262 5.56 -9.17 -5.60
N LEU A 263 5.76 -9.54 -4.34
CA LEU A 263 4.69 -9.73 -3.37
C LEU A 263 4.95 -8.85 -2.15
N GLU A 264 4.01 -7.97 -1.84
CA GLU A 264 3.96 -7.20 -0.60
C GLU A 264 2.77 -7.69 0.22
N LEU A 265 3.06 -8.34 1.35
CA LEU A 265 2.06 -9.10 2.09
C LEU A 265 1.88 -8.53 3.51
N GLY A 266 1.20 -9.30 4.36
CA GLY A 266 0.88 -8.91 5.72
C GLY A 266 2.09 -8.72 6.64
N GLY A 267 1.83 -8.19 7.83
CA GLY A 267 2.85 -7.96 8.83
C GLY A 267 2.34 -8.06 10.25
N LYS A 268 3.27 -8.25 11.18
CA LYS A 268 3.05 -8.20 12.64
C LYS A 268 4.20 -7.43 13.28
N SER A 269 4.37 -6.20 12.85
CA SER A 269 5.55 -5.38 13.09
C SER A 269 5.76 -5.11 14.58
N PRO A 270 6.97 -5.32 15.13
CA PRO A 270 7.31 -4.95 16.49
C PRO A 270 7.74 -3.48 16.57
N MET A 271 7.38 -2.81 17.66
CA MET A 271 7.97 -1.56 18.13
C MET A 271 8.64 -1.84 19.48
N ILE A 272 9.94 -1.55 19.62
CA ILE A 272 10.71 -1.82 20.82
C ILE A 272 11.13 -0.48 21.42
N VAL A 273 10.78 -0.25 22.69
CA VAL A 273 10.96 1.03 23.39
C VAL A 273 11.81 0.81 24.62
N PHE A 274 13.04 1.36 24.63
CA PHE A 274 13.92 1.37 25.77
C PHE A 274 13.65 2.58 26.68
N ALA A 275 13.96 2.46 27.96
CA ALA A 275 13.68 3.48 28.97
C ALA A 275 14.47 4.79 28.75
N ASP A 276 15.58 4.74 28.02
CA ASP A 276 16.41 5.89 27.68
C ASP A 276 15.91 6.71 26.47
N CYS A 277 14.78 6.33 25.88
CA CYS A 277 14.21 7.02 24.71
C CYS A 277 13.74 8.46 25.03
N ASP A 278 13.58 9.27 23.99
CA ASP A 278 12.77 10.49 24.07
C ASP A 278 11.29 10.11 24.25
N PHE A 279 10.82 10.15 25.49
CA PHE A 279 9.50 9.64 25.88
C PHE A 279 8.36 10.24 25.07
N GLU A 280 8.30 11.58 24.96
CA GLU A 280 7.21 12.30 24.29
C GLU A 280 7.16 11.97 22.80
N LYS A 281 8.32 11.99 22.14
CA LYS A 281 8.48 11.63 20.73
C LYS A 281 8.13 10.16 20.51
N THR A 282 8.50 9.29 21.45
CA THR A 282 8.28 7.84 21.32
C THR A 282 6.81 7.48 21.48
N VAL A 283 6.08 8.10 22.42
CA VAL A 283 4.62 7.90 22.54
C VAL A 283 3.91 8.37 21.28
N GLN A 284 4.25 9.57 20.76
CA GLN A 284 3.71 10.03 19.49
C GLN A 284 4.05 9.06 18.36
N GLY A 285 5.26 8.52 18.41
CA GLY A 285 5.72 7.47 17.54
C GLY A 285 4.87 6.21 17.56
N ALA A 286 4.44 5.76 18.73
CA ALA A 286 3.58 4.59 18.85
C ALA A 286 2.21 4.79 18.19
N LEU A 287 1.60 5.96 18.36
CA LEU A 287 0.32 6.29 17.72
C LEU A 287 0.45 6.27 16.19
N THR A 288 1.51 6.90 15.70
CA THR A 288 1.78 6.97 14.25
C THR A 288 2.14 5.59 13.68
N SER A 289 2.93 4.79 14.40
CA SER A 289 3.30 3.43 13.98
C SER A 289 2.10 2.49 13.90
N MET A 290 1.16 2.61 14.86
CA MET A 290 -0.04 1.77 14.87
C MET A 290 -1.05 2.19 13.80
N ARG A 291 -0.88 3.37 13.20
CA ARG A 291 -1.81 3.91 12.20
C ARG A 291 -3.25 3.99 12.71
N PHE A 292 -3.45 4.46 13.93
CA PHE A 292 -4.81 4.62 14.46
C PHE A 292 -5.67 5.54 13.58
N THR A 293 -5.07 6.57 12.97
CA THR A 293 -5.73 7.44 11.98
C THR A 293 -6.33 6.69 10.79
N ARG A 294 -5.74 5.52 10.45
CA ARG A 294 -6.22 4.60 9.41
C ARG A 294 -6.92 3.38 9.99
N GLN A 295 -7.38 3.44 11.23
CA GLN A 295 -8.00 2.30 11.90
C GLN A 295 -7.08 1.05 11.97
N GLY A 296 -5.76 1.24 12.07
CA GLY A 296 -4.81 0.11 12.08
C GLY A 296 -4.80 -0.73 10.79
N GLN A 297 -5.46 -0.31 9.73
CA GLN A 297 -5.54 -1.01 8.43
C GLN A 297 -4.25 -0.79 7.63
N SER A 298 -3.15 -1.30 8.17
CA SER A 298 -1.81 -1.13 7.61
C SER A 298 -0.97 -2.39 7.84
N CYS A 299 -0.34 -2.88 6.78
CA CYS A 299 0.57 -4.03 6.83
C CYS A 299 1.79 -3.77 7.74
N THR A 300 2.16 -2.51 7.95
CA THR A 300 3.29 -2.09 8.76
C THR A 300 2.90 -1.63 10.17
N ALA A 301 1.61 -1.75 10.56
CA ALA A 301 1.15 -1.32 11.87
C ALA A 301 1.96 -1.99 13.00
N ALA A 302 2.45 -1.17 13.96
CA ALA A 302 3.14 -1.66 15.15
C ALA A 302 2.15 -2.31 16.12
N SER A 303 1.62 -3.46 15.74
CA SER A 303 0.59 -4.17 16.49
C SER A 303 1.13 -4.93 17.70
N ARG A 304 2.47 -5.02 17.84
CA ARG A 304 3.19 -5.54 19.01
C ARG A 304 4.16 -4.49 19.50
N ILE A 305 3.88 -3.89 20.66
CA ILE A 305 4.73 -2.88 21.27
C ILE A 305 5.39 -3.49 22.51
N PHE A 306 6.71 -3.45 22.57
CA PHE A 306 7.50 -3.92 23.70
C PHE A 306 8.12 -2.70 24.39
N VAL A 307 7.86 -2.52 25.68
CA VAL A 307 8.31 -1.34 26.44
C VAL A 307 9.14 -1.80 27.64
N GLU A 308 10.34 -1.23 27.83
CA GLU A 308 11.16 -1.54 28.98
C GLU A 308 10.46 -1.18 30.29
N ARG A 309 10.49 -2.10 31.26
CA ARG A 309 9.66 -2.06 32.46
C ARG A 309 9.66 -0.73 33.23
N PRO A 310 10.78 0.00 33.42
CA PRO A 310 10.78 1.24 34.18
C PRO A 310 9.82 2.33 33.67
N ILE A 311 9.47 2.29 32.39
CA ILE A 311 8.58 3.29 31.78
C ILE A 311 7.26 2.68 31.29
N TYR A 312 7.04 1.37 31.45
CA TYR A 312 5.92 0.63 30.86
C TYR A 312 4.54 1.21 31.24
N ASP A 313 4.24 1.32 32.54
CA ASP A 313 2.92 1.77 33.01
C ASP A 313 2.64 3.20 32.57
N ARG A 314 3.62 4.08 32.68
CA ARG A 314 3.53 5.47 32.22
C ARG A 314 3.32 5.52 30.71
N PHE A 315 4.00 4.68 29.94
CA PHE A 315 3.90 4.64 28.49
C PHE A 315 2.50 4.21 28.03
N VAL A 316 1.95 3.14 28.62
CA VAL A 316 0.60 2.64 28.32
C VAL A 316 -0.46 3.68 28.67
N ALA A 317 -0.33 4.33 29.83
CA ALA A 317 -1.26 5.37 30.27
C ALA A 317 -1.26 6.59 29.33
N GLU A 318 -0.07 7.09 28.98
CA GLU A 318 0.08 8.25 28.08
C GLU A 318 -0.40 7.94 26.66
N MET A 319 -0.06 6.75 26.14
CA MET A 319 -0.54 6.29 24.84
C MET A 319 -2.07 6.27 24.79
N ALA A 320 -2.71 5.69 25.81
CA ALA A 320 -4.17 5.63 25.91
C ALA A 320 -4.80 7.03 26.02
N GLN A 321 -4.19 7.93 26.79
CA GLN A 321 -4.65 9.32 26.90
C GLN A 321 -4.65 10.04 25.55
N ARG A 322 -3.56 9.91 24.77
CA ARG A 322 -3.46 10.56 23.45
C ARG A 322 -4.43 9.97 22.44
N VAL A 323 -4.62 8.65 22.44
CA VAL A 323 -5.63 8.03 21.57
C VAL A 323 -7.04 8.46 21.96
N ASN A 324 -7.33 8.64 23.26
CA ASN A 324 -8.62 9.16 23.74
C ASN A 324 -8.91 10.60 23.29
N ALA A 325 -7.88 11.39 23.01
CA ALA A 325 -8.03 12.75 22.50
C ALA A 325 -8.32 12.84 21.00
N MET A 326 -8.19 11.71 20.27
CA MET A 326 -8.45 11.67 18.82
C MET A 326 -9.95 11.68 18.54
N VAL A 327 -10.34 12.41 17.49
CA VAL A 327 -11.74 12.58 17.06
C VAL A 327 -12.07 11.52 16.01
N MET A 328 -13.07 10.68 16.32
CA MET A 328 -13.70 9.77 15.34
C MET A 328 -14.93 10.45 14.74
N GLY A 329 -15.07 10.42 13.40
CA GLY A 329 -16.17 11.14 12.77
C GLY A 329 -16.26 10.91 11.26
N ASP A 330 -17.03 11.78 10.59
CA ASP A 330 -17.12 11.76 9.13
C ASP A 330 -15.73 11.90 8.51
N PRO A 331 -15.32 10.96 7.65
CA PRO A 331 -14.02 11.01 6.97
C PRO A 331 -13.76 12.31 6.19
N LEU A 332 -14.81 12.98 5.73
CA LEU A 332 -14.72 14.24 4.96
C LEU A 332 -14.67 15.51 5.84
N ASP A 333 -14.93 15.38 7.16
CA ASP A 333 -14.81 16.52 8.10
C ASP A 333 -13.33 16.76 8.43
N GLU A 334 -12.91 18.03 8.33
CA GLU A 334 -11.54 18.49 8.67
C GLU A 334 -11.17 18.29 10.15
N LYS A 335 -12.14 18.05 11.03
CA LYS A 335 -11.90 17.78 12.45
C LYS A 335 -11.64 16.31 12.74
N THR A 336 -11.93 15.41 11.80
CA THR A 336 -11.80 13.97 12.00
C THR A 336 -10.34 13.53 11.94
N ASP A 337 -9.92 12.79 12.96
CA ASP A 337 -8.62 12.11 13.02
C ASP A 337 -8.72 10.67 12.53
N ILE A 338 -9.78 9.97 12.93
CA ILE A 338 -10.00 8.55 12.74
C ILE A 338 -11.30 8.32 11.97
N GLY A 339 -11.21 7.70 10.82
CA GLY A 339 -12.37 7.30 10.02
C GLY A 339 -12.88 5.89 10.37
N THR A 340 -13.22 5.08 9.36
CA THR A 340 -13.88 3.77 9.52
C THR A 340 -13.01 2.58 9.11
N ILE A 341 -13.44 1.39 9.49
CA ILE A 341 -13.08 0.13 8.83
C ILE A 341 -13.73 0.11 7.44
N ILE A 342 -13.06 -0.53 6.50
CA ILE A 342 -13.42 -0.48 5.07
C ILE A 342 -14.71 -1.24 4.72
N SER A 343 -14.94 -2.40 5.32
CA SER A 343 -16.01 -3.31 4.92
C SER A 343 -16.60 -4.07 6.10
N PRO A 344 -17.85 -4.58 5.99
CA PRO A 344 -18.47 -5.40 7.04
C PRO A 344 -17.64 -6.64 7.40
N ALA A 345 -17.06 -7.32 6.42
CA ALA A 345 -16.25 -8.51 6.67
C ALA A 345 -14.99 -8.18 7.52
N GLN A 346 -14.30 -7.07 7.21
CA GLN A 346 -13.17 -6.62 8.00
C GLN A 346 -13.60 -6.13 9.39
N TYR A 347 -14.76 -5.46 9.48
CA TYR A 347 -15.33 -5.03 10.77
C TYR A 347 -15.60 -6.23 11.68
N GLU A 348 -16.26 -7.26 11.19
CA GLU A 348 -16.56 -8.49 11.94
C GLU A 348 -15.29 -9.22 12.37
N LYS A 349 -14.30 -9.34 11.48
CA LYS A 349 -12.97 -9.89 11.80
C LYS A 349 -12.35 -9.18 12.99
N VAL A 350 -12.28 -7.84 12.95
CA VAL A 350 -11.66 -7.04 14.02
C VAL A 350 -12.43 -7.16 15.32
N GLN A 351 -13.77 -7.10 15.28
CA GLN A 351 -14.62 -7.29 16.46
C GLN A 351 -14.43 -8.68 17.08
N GLY A 352 -14.25 -9.72 16.28
CA GLY A 352 -13.94 -11.07 16.75
C GLY A 352 -12.65 -11.11 17.57
N PHE A 353 -11.57 -10.48 17.10
CA PHE A 353 -10.32 -10.38 17.86
C PHE A 353 -10.46 -9.56 19.14
N ILE A 354 -11.21 -8.44 19.10
CA ILE A 354 -11.47 -7.65 20.30
C ILE A 354 -12.23 -8.46 21.35
N ALA A 355 -13.25 -9.19 20.95
CA ALA A 355 -14.03 -10.05 21.83
C ALA A 355 -13.17 -11.18 22.43
N GLU A 356 -12.33 -11.84 21.63
CA GLU A 356 -11.38 -12.84 22.10
C GLU A 356 -10.42 -12.26 23.13
N GLY A 357 -9.81 -11.10 22.86
CA GLY A 357 -8.91 -10.43 23.80
C GLY A 357 -9.57 -10.09 25.13
N LYS A 358 -10.80 -9.55 25.10
CA LYS A 358 -11.56 -9.22 26.31
C LYS A 358 -11.95 -10.44 27.15
N ASN A 359 -12.11 -11.60 26.52
CA ASN A 359 -12.44 -12.86 27.19
C ASN A 359 -11.21 -13.67 27.63
N THR A 360 -10.00 -13.21 27.29
CA THR A 360 -8.75 -13.89 27.68
C THR A 360 -8.41 -13.59 29.13
N ALA A 361 -8.23 -14.60 29.96
CA ALA A 361 -7.88 -14.46 31.36
C ALA A 361 -6.54 -13.71 31.53
N GLY A 362 -6.50 -12.73 32.40
CA GLY A 362 -5.31 -11.90 32.67
C GLY A 362 -5.08 -10.78 31.65
N ALA A 363 -5.84 -10.73 30.56
CA ALA A 363 -5.77 -9.63 29.61
C ALA A 363 -6.61 -8.43 30.06
N GLU A 364 -6.07 -7.24 29.85
CA GLU A 364 -6.79 -5.98 30.00
C GLU A 364 -6.90 -5.31 28.64
N GLY A 365 -8.13 -5.11 28.16
CA GLY A 365 -8.42 -4.41 26.90
C GLY A 365 -9.02 -3.04 27.14
N ARG A 366 -8.27 -1.98 26.84
CA ARG A 366 -8.72 -0.60 26.97
C ARG A 366 -9.21 -0.06 25.63
N ALA A 367 -10.52 0.22 25.53
CA ALA A 367 -11.09 0.98 24.42
C ALA A 367 -10.75 2.47 24.55
N CYS A 368 -10.31 3.09 23.46
CA CYS A 368 -9.90 4.49 23.42
C CYS A 368 -10.70 5.24 22.35
N ALA A 369 -10.71 6.58 22.45
CA ALA A 369 -11.53 7.51 21.67
C ALA A 369 -13.05 7.31 21.87
N ARG A 370 -13.84 8.27 21.42
CA ARG A 370 -15.30 8.22 21.53
C ARG A 370 -15.92 7.89 20.19
N MET A 371 -16.95 7.07 20.21
CA MET A 371 -17.77 6.81 19.03
C MET A 371 -18.44 8.09 18.54
N PRO A 372 -18.63 8.27 17.21
CA PRO A 372 -19.36 9.43 16.69
C PRO A 372 -20.80 9.45 17.20
N GLU A 373 -21.27 10.63 17.57
CA GLU A 373 -22.66 10.83 18.07
C GLU A 373 -23.63 11.21 16.93
N ASP A 374 -23.10 11.61 15.76
CA ASP A 374 -23.92 12.01 14.62
C ASP A 374 -24.83 10.86 14.16
N PRO A 375 -26.17 11.08 14.11
CA PRO A 375 -27.12 10.08 13.64
C PRO A 375 -26.86 9.57 12.23
N ALA A 376 -26.27 10.39 11.34
CA ALA A 376 -25.91 10.02 9.99
C ALA A 376 -24.83 8.93 9.93
N LEU A 377 -24.01 8.83 10.97
CA LEU A 377 -22.89 7.87 11.07
C LEU A 377 -23.24 6.58 11.83
N ARG A 378 -24.50 6.41 12.28
CA ARG A 378 -24.92 5.24 13.09
C ARG A 378 -24.70 3.89 12.40
N LYS A 379 -24.75 3.87 11.06
CA LYS A 379 -24.51 2.68 10.26
C LYS A 379 -23.03 2.51 9.86
N GLY A 380 -22.18 3.46 10.25
CA GLY A 380 -20.78 3.47 9.92
C GLY A 380 -20.00 2.36 10.63
N LEU A 381 -18.97 1.86 9.94
CA LEU A 381 -18.13 0.77 10.42
C LEU A 381 -17.01 1.30 11.34
N PHE A 382 -17.40 2.03 12.38
CA PHE A 382 -16.48 2.60 13.37
C PHE A 382 -16.11 1.57 14.43
N ILE A 383 -14.81 1.45 14.72
CA ILE A 383 -14.29 0.64 15.83
C ILE A 383 -13.40 1.51 16.70
N GLN A 384 -13.66 1.54 18.00
CA GLN A 384 -12.76 2.21 18.94
C GLN A 384 -11.38 1.54 18.94
N PRO A 385 -10.28 2.30 18.88
CA PRO A 385 -8.95 1.74 19.10
C PRO A 385 -8.85 0.98 20.42
N HIS A 386 -8.22 -0.21 20.39
CA HIS A 386 -8.01 -1.03 21.57
C HIS A 386 -6.53 -1.23 21.86
N ILE A 387 -6.16 -1.00 23.10
CA ILE A 387 -4.82 -1.28 23.64
C ILE A 387 -4.98 -2.44 24.62
N PHE A 388 -4.35 -3.59 24.31
CA PHE A 388 -4.34 -4.76 25.15
C PHE A 388 -3.02 -4.90 25.92
N THR A 389 -3.11 -5.30 27.19
CA THR A 389 -1.99 -5.69 28.04
C THR A 389 -2.29 -7.07 28.66
N GLY A 390 -1.27 -7.74 29.20
CA GLY A 390 -1.46 -9.00 29.91
C GLY A 390 -1.78 -10.23 29.04
N LEU A 391 -1.71 -10.12 27.72
CA LEU A 391 -1.90 -11.25 26.80
C LEU A 391 -0.69 -12.18 26.79
N ASP A 392 -0.94 -13.49 26.62
CA ASP A 392 0.10 -14.46 26.31
C ASP A 392 0.69 -14.22 24.90
N LYS A 393 2.01 -14.40 24.75
CA LYS A 393 2.72 -14.19 23.47
C LYS A 393 2.26 -15.13 22.36
N ASN A 394 1.65 -16.27 22.71
CA ASN A 394 1.12 -17.24 21.77
C ASN A 394 -0.35 -17.00 21.40
N SER A 395 -1.01 -16.01 22.01
CA SER A 395 -2.39 -15.70 21.65
C SER A 395 -2.53 -15.28 20.19
N ARG A 396 -3.68 -15.53 19.60
CA ARG A 396 -3.95 -15.14 18.20
C ARG A 396 -3.82 -13.63 17.99
N LEU A 397 -4.19 -12.81 18.99
CA LEU A 397 -4.03 -11.36 18.91
C LEU A 397 -2.57 -10.93 18.74
N VAL A 398 -1.63 -11.74 19.21
CA VAL A 398 -0.19 -11.49 19.11
C VAL A 398 0.43 -12.09 17.86
N ARG A 399 -0.08 -13.24 17.41
CA ARG A 399 0.51 -14.01 16.30
C ARG A 399 -0.09 -13.67 14.92
N GLU A 400 -1.41 -13.43 14.85
CA GLU A 400 -2.10 -13.20 13.59
C GLU A 400 -2.25 -11.71 13.25
N GLU A 401 -2.27 -11.40 11.97
CA GLU A 401 -2.53 -10.04 11.48
C GLU A 401 -4.02 -9.68 11.61
N ILE A 402 -4.33 -8.74 12.50
CA ILE A 402 -5.70 -8.28 12.75
C ILE A 402 -6.15 -7.33 11.63
N PHE A 403 -5.25 -6.45 11.19
CA PHE A 403 -5.50 -5.38 10.22
C PHE A 403 -6.63 -4.43 10.67
N GLY A 404 -6.58 -4.04 11.94
CA GLY A 404 -7.56 -3.23 12.64
C GLY A 404 -6.92 -2.42 13.77
N PRO A 405 -7.67 -1.55 14.47
CA PRO A 405 -7.14 -0.63 15.47
C PRO A 405 -6.88 -1.32 16.83
N VAL A 406 -6.14 -2.41 16.79
CA VAL A 406 -5.83 -3.26 17.96
C VAL A 406 -4.33 -3.44 18.09
N THR A 407 -3.76 -3.03 19.20
CA THR A 407 -2.34 -3.24 19.53
C THR A 407 -2.19 -3.95 20.87
N VAL A 408 -1.11 -4.71 21.02
CA VAL A 408 -0.75 -5.38 22.27
C VAL A 408 0.56 -4.78 22.78
N VAL A 409 0.61 -4.44 24.07
CA VAL A 409 1.77 -3.84 24.72
C VAL A 409 2.32 -4.79 25.78
N PHE A 410 3.61 -5.10 25.69
CA PHE A 410 4.32 -6.00 26.59
C PHE A 410 5.43 -5.27 27.36
N PRO A 411 5.59 -5.52 28.67
CA PRO A 411 6.80 -5.12 29.36
C PRO A 411 7.96 -6.06 29.03
N PHE A 412 9.20 -5.55 29.04
CA PHE A 412 10.39 -6.39 29.00
C PHE A 412 11.46 -5.89 29.98
N ASP A 413 12.33 -6.80 30.41
CA ASP A 413 13.46 -6.52 31.31
C ASP A 413 14.81 -6.88 30.69
N ASP A 414 14.82 -7.77 29.70
CA ASP A 414 16.02 -8.29 29.05
C ASP A 414 16.01 -7.98 27.55
N ALA A 415 17.05 -7.29 27.09
CA ALA A 415 17.20 -6.87 25.70
C ALA A 415 17.36 -8.04 24.72
N GLU A 416 17.98 -9.16 25.13
CA GLU A 416 18.12 -10.34 24.28
C GLU A 416 16.79 -11.11 24.19
N ALA A 417 16.04 -11.17 25.30
CA ALA A 417 14.72 -11.78 25.29
C ALA A 417 13.75 -11.05 24.38
N VAL A 418 13.67 -9.71 24.47
CA VAL A 418 12.78 -8.92 23.62
C VAL A 418 13.16 -8.99 22.14
N LEU A 419 14.45 -9.12 21.82
CA LEU A 419 14.90 -9.31 20.45
C LEU A 419 14.40 -10.67 19.88
N ARG A 420 14.50 -11.74 20.68
CA ARG A 420 13.95 -13.05 20.30
C ARG A 420 12.44 -12.98 20.11
N ASP A 421 11.72 -12.38 21.05
CA ASP A 421 10.26 -12.19 20.99
C ASP A 421 9.82 -11.36 19.77
N SER A 422 10.62 -10.36 19.42
CA SER A 422 10.36 -9.52 18.23
C SER A 422 10.44 -10.31 16.93
N ASN A 423 11.39 -11.24 16.84
CA ASN A 423 11.63 -12.10 15.68
C ASN A 423 10.74 -13.36 15.67
N ASP A 424 10.10 -13.70 16.79
CA ASP A 424 9.23 -14.87 16.90
C ASP A 424 7.87 -14.60 16.26
N THR A 425 7.88 -14.54 14.97
CA THR A 425 6.71 -14.37 14.08
C THR A 425 7.04 -14.91 12.71
N GLU A 426 6.01 -15.34 11.98
CA GLU A 426 6.14 -15.72 10.58
C GLU A 426 6.28 -14.51 9.62
N PHE A 427 6.07 -13.30 10.13
CA PHE A 427 6.16 -12.05 9.39
C PHE A 427 7.54 -11.38 9.55
N GLY A 428 7.84 -10.46 8.64
CA GLY A 428 9.07 -9.68 8.65
C GLY A 428 8.98 -8.47 7.73
N LEU A 429 7.91 -7.64 7.85
CA LEU A 429 7.75 -6.47 6.99
C LEU A 429 8.52 -5.27 7.53
N ALA A 430 8.17 -4.81 8.73
CA ALA A 430 8.77 -3.63 9.32
C ALA A 430 8.99 -3.80 10.82
N ALA A 431 9.89 -2.96 11.37
CA ALA A 431 10.12 -2.83 12.81
C ALA A 431 10.60 -1.42 13.16
N SER A 432 10.41 -1.01 14.41
CA SER A 432 11.03 0.21 14.92
C SER A 432 11.66 0.01 16.31
N VAL A 433 12.78 0.69 16.54
CA VAL A 433 13.55 0.65 17.80
C VAL A 433 13.69 2.08 18.31
N TRP A 434 13.37 2.30 19.57
CA TRP A 434 13.37 3.61 20.20
C TRP A 434 14.32 3.63 21.41
N THR A 435 15.45 4.29 21.26
CA THR A 435 16.51 4.38 22.28
C THR A 435 17.47 5.52 21.92
N ASN A 436 18.07 6.15 22.93
CA ASN A 436 19.16 7.11 22.75
C ASN A 436 20.54 6.44 22.75
N ASN A 437 20.60 5.13 22.99
CA ASN A 437 21.85 4.37 22.97
C ASN A 437 22.13 3.84 21.54
N LEU A 438 23.09 4.47 20.86
CA LEU A 438 23.48 4.09 19.51
C LEU A 438 23.88 2.62 19.35
N LYS A 439 24.56 2.04 20.36
CA LYS A 439 25.00 0.63 20.31
C LYS A 439 23.78 -0.31 20.34
N ILE A 440 22.80 -0.03 21.19
CA ILE A 440 21.53 -0.79 21.24
C ILE A 440 20.80 -0.63 19.91
N ALA A 441 20.65 0.60 19.43
CA ALA A 441 19.96 0.90 18.18
C ALA A 441 20.51 0.10 16.99
N LEU A 442 21.82 0.15 16.77
CA LEU A 442 22.50 -0.57 15.68
C LEU A 442 22.42 -2.10 15.85
N ARG A 443 22.64 -2.60 17.10
CA ARG A 443 22.54 -4.03 17.40
C ARG A 443 21.15 -4.59 17.05
N PHE A 444 20.10 -3.89 17.43
CA PHE A 444 18.74 -4.30 17.12
C PHE A 444 18.42 -4.14 15.63
N ALA A 445 18.82 -3.04 15.01
CA ALA A 445 18.59 -2.80 13.59
C ALA A 445 19.20 -3.91 12.71
N HIS A 446 20.36 -4.44 13.06
CA HIS A 446 21.02 -5.53 12.34
C HIS A 446 20.43 -6.93 12.63
N ARG A 447 19.78 -7.13 13.78
CA ARG A 447 19.35 -8.46 14.23
C ARG A 447 17.84 -8.69 14.14
N ILE A 448 17.06 -7.64 13.93
CA ILE A 448 15.63 -7.77 13.68
C ILE A 448 15.42 -8.31 12.27
N GLU A 449 14.63 -9.37 12.17
CA GLU A 449 14.29 -10.06 10.91
C GLU A 449 13.12 -9.37 10.20
N ALA A 450 13.33 -8.13 9.75
CA ALA A 450 12.36 -7.35 8.99
C ALA A 450 13.02 -6.68 7.79
N GLY A 451 12.25 -6.48 6.73
CA GLY A 451 12.75 -5.84 5.51
C GLY A 451 12.97 -4.34 5.64
N LEU A 452 12.32 -3.69 6.62
CA LEU A 452 12.50 -2.29 6.95
C LEU A 452 12.62 -2.14 8.48
N VAL A 453 13.77 -1.64 8.95
CA VAL A 453 13.99 -1.33 10.36
C VAL A 453 14.31 0.14 10.51
N GLN A 454 13.58 0.83 11.39
CA GLN A 454 13.77 2.26 11.67
C GLN A 454 14.18 2.49 13.12
N VAL A 455 15.01 3.48 13.36
CA VAL A 455 15.46 3.87 14.70
C VAL A 455 14.95 5.27 15.01
N ASN A 456 14.27 5.44 16.15
CA ASN A 456 13.70 6.70 16.62
C ASN A 456 12.80 7.39 15.57
N GLN A 457 12.17 6.59 14.72
CA GLN A 457 11.34 7.03 13.62
C GLN A 457 10.26 6.01 13.35
N ASN A 458 9.16 6.49 12.80
CA ASN A 458 8.10 5.67 12.26
C ASN A 458 8.11 5.70 10.75
N LEU A 459 7.53 4.67 10.23
CA LEU A 459 7.33 4.38 8.84
C LEU A 459 7.10 5.62 7.97
N VAL A 460 8.16 6.07 7.36
CA VAL A 460 8.13 6.92 6.20
C VAL A 460 8.54 6.04 5.03
N VAL A 461 7.57 5.61 4.23
CA VAL A 461 7.85 5.09 2.90
C VAL A 461 7.97 6.29 2.00
N GLN A 462 9.17 6.57 1.55
CA GLN A 462 9.39 7.61 0.56
C GLN A 462 10.10 7.01 -0.66
N PRO A 463 9.92 7.61 -1.83
CA PRO A 463 10.61 7.16 -3.03
C PRO A 463 12.13 7.04 -2.80
N ASN A 464 12.72 6.01 -3.42
CA ASN A 464 14.11 5.61 -3.30
C ASN A 464 14.52 4.92 -1.99
N LEU A 465 13.58 4.57 -1.13
CA LEU A 465 13.82 3.61 -0.05
C LEU A 465 13.40 2.20 -0.53
N SER A 466 14.31 1.24 -0.42
CA SER A 466 13.99 -0.16 -0.71
C SER A 466 12.95 -0.65 0.29
N TYR A 467 11.72 -0.86 -0.16
CA TYR A 467 10.58 -1.28 0.65
C TYR A 467 10.18 -2.71 0.32
N GLY A 468 9.86 -3.51 1.31
CA GLY A 468 9.35 -4.87 1.16
C GLY A 468 9.79 -5.80 2.27
N GLY A 469 8.98 -6.83 2.52
CA GLY A 469 9.15 -7.77 3.60
C GLY A 469 10.17 -8.88 3.32
N VAL A 470 10.47 -9.62 4.40
CA VAL A 470 11.12 -10.95 4.39
C VAL A 470 10.13 -11.95 5.02
N LYS A 471 10.49 -13.24 5.09
CA LYS A 471 9.59 -14.30 5.57
C LYS A 471 8.25 -14.27 4.79
N ASN A 472 7.11 -14.46 5.48
CA ASN A 472 5.78 -14.42 4.85
C ASN A 472 5.28 -13.00 4.54
N SER A 473 6.08 -11.96 4.80
CA SER A 473 5.68 -10.57 4.49
C SER A 473 5.97 -10.14 3.06
N GLY A 474 6.73 -10.90 2.27
CA GLY A 474 6.90 -10.54 0.89
C GLY A 474 8.01 -11.27 0.15
N LEU A 475 8.06 -10.99 -1.15
CA LEU A 475 9.07 -11.47 -2.10
C LEU A 475 9.42 -10.34 -3.06
N GLY A 476 10.70 -9.98 -3.13
CA GLY A 476 11.17 -8.81 -3.86
C GLY A 476 11.08 -7.53 -3.06
N LYS A 477 11.36 -6.41 -3.70
CA LYS A 477 11.34 -5.06 -3.12
C LYS A 477 10.69 -4.08 -4.08
N GLU A 478 10.16 -2.97 -3.54
CA GLU A 478 9.53 -1.88 -4.30
C GLU A 478 10.15 -0.52 -3.91
N ALA A 479 9.68 0.54 -4.52
CA ALA A 479 9.93 1.96 -4.21
C ALA A 479 11.34 2.50 -4.48
N SER A 480 12.28 1.74 -5.03
CA SER A 480 13.65 2.22 -5.31
C SER A 480 14.04 2.08 -6.78
N LEU A 481 15.12 2.78 -7.18
CA LEU A 481 15.74 2.59 -8.50
C LEU A 481 16.15 1.14 -8.73
N GLU A 482 16.77 0.50 -7.73
CA GLU A 482 17.18 -0.90 -7.81
C GLU A 482 16.00 -1.81 -8.08
N SER A 483 14.89 -1.63 -7.35
CA SER A 483 13.67 -2.42 -7.55
C SER A 483 13.07 -2.23 -8.94
N MET A 484 13.13 -1.02 -9.52
CA MET A 484 12.73 -0.78 -10.90
C MET A 484 13.60 -1.57 -11.88
N LEU A 485 14.91 -1.54 -11.70
CA LEU A 485 15.85 -2.22 -12.57
C LEU A 485 15.77 -3.76 -12.48
N GLU A 486 15.59 -4.28 -11.28
CA GLU A 486 15.57 -5.73 -11.00
C GLU A 486 14.22 -6.38 -11.32
N HIS A 487 13.13 -5.68 -11.04
CA HIS A 487 11.81 -6.29 -11.10
C HIS A 487 10.98 -5.91 -12.32
N PHE A 488 11.38 -4.89 -13.10
CA PHE A 488 10.65 -4.44 -14.28
C PHE A 488 11.47 -4.48 -15.58
N THR A 489 12.72 -4.98 -15.52
CA THR A 489 13.56 -5.22 -16.70
C THR A 489 14.27 -6.56 -16.61
N HIS A 490 14.71 -7.07 -17.73
CA HIS A 490 15.73 -8.12 -17.78
C HIS A 490 16.99 -7.61 -18.48
N LYS A 491 18.15 -8.20 -18.13
CA LYS A 491 19.42 -7.93 -18.83
C LYS A 491 19.55 -8.84 -20.05
N LYS A 492 19.96 -8.26 -21.17
CA LYS A 492 20.37 -9.00 -22.36
C LYS A 492 21.84 -8.72 -22.61
N THR A 493 22.63 -9.75 -22.78
CA THR A 493 24.04 -9.65 -23.17
C THR A 493 24.16 -9.70 -24.68
N ILE A 494 24.92 -8.76 -25.27
CA ILE A 494 25.22 -8.68 -26.68
C ILE A 494 26.73 -8.74 -26.82
N MET A 495 27.21 -9.74 -27.61
CA MET A 495 28.60 -9.88 -27.92
C MET A 495 28.80 -9.72 -29.44
N VAL A 496 29.70 -8.83 -29.83
CA VAL A 496 30.04 -8.56 -31.22
C VAL A 496 31.52 -8.91 -31.39
N ASN A 497 31.78 -9.94 -32.21
CA ASN A 497 33.15 -10.27 -32.67
C ASN A 497 33.46 -9.37 -33.87
N MET A 498 34.55 -8.62 -33.79
CA MET A 498 35.03 -7.69 -34.82
C MET A 498 36.31 -8.19 -35.50
N ALA A 499 36.78 -9.40 -35.12
CA ALA A 499 37.94 -10.04 -35.75
C ALA A 499 37.60 -10.62 -37.13
#